data_cd44f01c624beef65da95e217a54fba6
#
_entry.id   cd44f01c624beef65da95e217a54fba6
#
_cell.length_a   1.000
_cell.length_b   1.000
_cell.length_c   1.000
_cell.angle_alpha   90.00
_cell.angle_beta   90.00
_cell.angle_gamma   90.00
#
_symmetry.space_group_name_H-M   'P 1'
#
loop_
_entity.id
_entity.type
_entity.pdbx_description
1 polymer ?
#
loop_
_entity_poly.entity_id
_entity_poly.type
_entity_poly.pdbx_seq_one_letter_code
_entity_poly.pdbx_strand_id
1 'polypeptide(L)'
;AIIIPGFASTLGLYLMKNFMEQIPDSLLEAAQIDGAGYVRIHFKIVMPIVKPALVTAFIMVFQSFWTNTGDKFIYTEAKKGFAYMVSQLANGKVNGMGASYAGISAAAAVIMFAVPLIVFLIMQNNVVSTMATSGMKE
;
A
#
# COMPACT_ATOMS: atom_id res chain seq x y z
N ALA A 1 -1.84 -8.39 15.65
CA ALA A 1 -2.50 -7.20 16.19
C ALA A 1 -2.40 -5.97 15.28
N ILE A 2 -1.29 -5.78 14.53
CA ILE A 2 -1.08 -4.59 13.66
C ILE A 2 -1.83 -4.70 12.34
N ILE A 3 -1.93 -5.91 11.77
CA ILE A 3 -2.44 -6.14 10.42
C ILE A 3 -3.92 -5.75 10.29
N ILE A 4 -4.77 -6.19 11.20
CA ILE A 4 -6.21 -5.96 11.14
C ILE A 4 -6.58 -4.46 11.17
N PRO A 5 -6.08 -3.63 12.11
CA PRO A 5 -6.33 -2.19 12.08
C PRO A 5 -5.75 -1.49 10.84
N GLY A 6 -4.67 -2.01 10.28
CA GLY A 6 -4.01 -1.42 9.11
C GLY A 6 -4.77 -1.60 7.79
N PHE A 7 -5.71 -2.56 7.72
CA PHE A 7 -6.61 -2.67 6.57
C PHE A 7 -7.61 -1.51 6.47
N ALA A 8 -7.87 -0.80 7.57
CA ALA A 8 -8.75 0.36 7.59
C ALA A 8 -8.03 1.62 7.08
N SER A 9 -7.75 1.66 5.78
CA SER A 9 -7.16 2.83 5.13
C SER A 9 -8.26 3.74 4.57
N THR A 10 -8.51 4.86 5.22
CA THR A 10 -9.47 5.88 4.75
C THR A 10 -9.10 6.40 3.36
N LEU A 11 -7.81 6.61 3.10
CA LEU A 11 -7.32 7.05 1.80
C LEU A 11 -7.51 5.99 0.72
N GLY A 12 -7.29 4.71 1.06
CA GLY A 12 -7.53 3.59 0.14
C GLY A 12 -9.02 3.48 -0.22
N LEU A 13 -9.91 3.63 0.74
CA LEU A 13 -11.36 3.65 0.50
C LEU A 13 -11.79 4.83 -0.39
N TYR A 14 -11.26 6.01 -0.12
CA TYR A 14 -11.53 7.20 -0.93
C TYR A 14 -11.07 7.03 -2.38
N LEU A 15 -9.87 6.50 -2.57
CA LEU A 15 -9.32 6.21 -3.89
C LEU A 15 -10.19 5.21 -4.66
N MET A 16 -10.57 4.11 -4.00
CA MET A 16 -11.43 3.08 -4.59
C MET A 16 -12.80 3.65 -4.98
N LYS A 17 -13.41 4.46 -4.10
CA LYS A 17 -14.69 5.12 -4.38
C LYS A 17 -14.58 5.98 -5.64
N ASN A 18 -13.59 6.87 -5.73
CA ASN A 18 -13.40 7.74 -6.89
C ASN A 18 -13.24 6.96 -8.21
N PHE A 19 -12.53 5.83 -8.18
CA PHE A 19 -12.39 5.00 -9.38
C PHE A 19 -13.68 4.25 -9.74
N MET A 20 -14.46 3.84 -8.75
CA MET A 20 -15.76 3.20 -8.99
C MET A 20 -16.76 4.19 -9.56
N GLU A 21 -16.77 5.45 -9.11
CA GLU A 21 -17.65 6.51 -9.62
C GLU A 21 -17.35 6.91 -11.07
N GLN A 22 -16.18 6.58 -11.59
CA GLN A 22 -15.83 6.81 -13.01
C GLN A 22 -16.39 5.74 -13.95
N ILE A 23 -16.94 4.64 -13.43
CA ILE A 23 -17.52 3.57 -14.25
C ILE A 23 -18.90 4.05 -14.73
N PRO A 24 -19.15 4.13 -16.05
CA PRO A 24 -20.45 4.55 -16.57
C PRO A 24 -21.55 3.56 -16.20
N ASP A 25 -22.68 4.06 -15.72
CA ASP A 25 -23.85 3.24 -15.37
C ASP A 25 -24.34 2.44 -16.59
N SER A 26 -24.28 3.03 -17.80
CA SER A 26 -24.64 2.37 -19.05
C SER A 26 -23.88 1.07 -19.31
N LEU A 27 -22.63 0.96 -18.85
CA LEU A 27 -21.83 -0.27 -18.95
C LEU A 27 -22.38 -1.36 -18.01
N LEU A 28 -22.80 -0.97 -16.81
CA LEU A 28 -23.37 -1.88 -15.82
C LEU A 28 -24.76 -2.35 -16.23
N GLU A 29 -25.59 -1.44 -16.76
CA GLU A 29 -26.92 -1.73 -17.29
C GLU A 29 -26.88 -2.68 -18.49
N ALA A 30 -25.99 -2.42 -19.45
CA ALA A 30 -25.79 -3.30 -20.59
C ALA A 30 -25.42 -4.74 -20.15
N ALA A 31 -24.51 -4.87 -19.18
CA ALA A 31 -24.14 -6.17 -18.67
C ALA A 31 -25.31 -6.88 -17.94
N GLN A 32 -26.21 -6.13 -17.29
CA GLN A 32 -27.42 -6.69 -16.68
C GLN A 32 -28.42 -7.17 -17.74
N ILE A 33 -28.61 -6.40 -18.82
CA ILE A 33 -29.44 -6.79 -19.95
C ILE A 33 -28.91 -8.10 -20.59
N ASP A 34 -27.58 -8.27 -20.68
CA ASP A 34 -26.93 -9.50 -21.12
C ASP A 34 -27.06 -10.67 -20.16
N GLY A 35 -27.80 -10.49 -19.05
CA GLY A 35 -28.06 -11.54 -18.05
C GLY A 35 -26.89 -11.79 -17.09
N ALA A 36 -25.93 -10.87 -16.99
CA ALA A 36 -24.85 -10.99 -16.02
C ALA A 36 -25.32 -10.68 -14.59
N GLY A 37 -25.19 -11.63 -13.69
CA GLY A 37 -25.45 -11.41 -12.27
C GLY A 37 -24.45 -10.45 -11.63
N TYR A 38 -24.80 -9.81 -10.50
CA TYR A 38 -23.99 -8.82 -9.79
C TYR A 38 -22.54 -9.29 -9.48
N VAL A 39 -22.37 -10.54 -9.10
CA VAL A 39 -21.04 -11.13 -8.84
C VAL A 39 -20.19 -11.16 -10.11
N ARG A 40 -20.78 -11.52 -11.24
CA ARG A 40 -20.07 -11.54 -12.54
C ARG A 40 -19.67 -10.13 -12.98
N ILE A 41 -20.56 -9.16 -12.83
CA ILE A 41 -20.30 -7.74 -13.12
C ILE A 41 -19.14 -7.25 -12.25
N HIS A 42 -19.19 -7.52 -10.94
CA HIS A 42 -18.14 -7.09 -10.01
C HIS A 42 -16.76 -7.62 -10.42
N PHE A 43 -16.62 -8.94 -10.63
CA PHE A 43 -15.31 -9.54 -10.90
C PHE A 43 -14.82 -9.37 -12.34
N LYS A 44 -15.72 -9.30 -13.34
CA LYS A 44 -15.35 -9.21 -14.75
C LYS A 44 -15.29 -7.80 -15.32
N ILE A 45 -16.03 -6.85 -14.73
CA ILE A 45 -16.11 -5.48 -15.22
C ILE A 45 -15.50 -4.51 -14.21
N VAL A 46 -16.00 -4.48 -12.98
CA VAL A 46 -15.56 -3.48 -11.98
C VAL A 46 -14.12 -3.72 -11.54
N MET A 47 -13.77 -4.94 -11.14
CA MET A 47 -12.43 -5.24 -10.60
C MET A 47 -11.27 -4.97 -11.57
N PRO A 48 -11.35 -5.30 -12.87
CA PRO A 48 -10.31 -4.93 -13.82
C PRO A 48 -10.14 -3.41 -13.98
N ILE A 49 -11.24 -2.66 -13.97
CA ILE A 49 -11.23 -1.20 -14.12
C ILE A 49 -10.59 -0.53 -12.89
N VAL A 50 -10.91 -0.99 -11.68
CA VAL A 50 -10.38 -0.43 -10.43
C VAL A 50 -9.03 -1.04 -10.01
N LYS A 51 -8.51 -2.02 -10.75
CA LYS A 51 -7.24 -2.68 -10.44
C LYS A 51 -6.09 -1.72 -10.14
N PRO A 52 -5.88 -0.61 -10.87
CA PRO A 52 -4.79 0.30 -10.59
C PRO A 52 -4.98 1.10 -9.29
N ALA A 53 -6.24 1.44 -8.95
CA ALA A 53 -6.55 2.03 -7.65
C ALA A 53 -6.21 1.06 -6.51
N LEU A 54 -6.52 -0.24 -6.70
CA LEU A 54 -6.15 -1.30 -5.76
C LEU A 54 -4.63 -1.40 -5.58
N VAL A 55 -3.87 -1.36 -6.69
CA VAL A 55 -2.41 -1.40 -6.65
C VAL A 55 -1.84 -0.20 -5.89
N THR A 56 -2.35 0.99 -6.17
CA THR A 56 -1.93 2.21 -5.46
C THR A 56 -2.27 2.14 -3.97
N ALA A 57 -3.48 1.73 -3.62
CA ALA A 57 -3.90 1.54 -2.24
C ALA A 57 -3.02 0.50 -1.52
N PHE A 58 -2.69 -0.61 -2.20
CA PHE A 58 -1.78 -1.63 -1.67
C PHE A 58 -0.38 -1.06 -1.37
N ILE A 59 0.21 -0.30 -2.29
CA ILE A 59 1.53 0.33 -2.09
C ILE A 59 1.50 1.24 -0.85
N MET A 60 0.46 2.06 -0.70
CA MET A 60 0.33 2.98 0.43
C MET A 60 0.18 2.24 1.76
N VAL A 61 -0.65 1.20 1.80
CA VAL A 61 -0.86 0.37 2.98
C VAL A 61 0.42 -0.39 3.32
N PHE A 62 1.08 -0.98 2.32
CA PHE A 62 2.37 -1.66 2.50
C PHE A 62 3.41 -0.72 3.10
N GLN A 63 3.55 0.50 2.56
CA GLN A 63 4.49 1.51 3.06
C GLN A 63 4.20 1.89 4.52
N SER A 64 2.92 2.06 4.86
CA SER A 64 2.48 2.34 6.22
C SER A 64 2.84 1.20 7.20
N PHE A 65 2.68 -0.06 6.78
CA PHE A 65 3.08 -1.22 7.58
C PHE A 65 4.59 -1.36 7.69
N TRP A 66 5.32 -1.13 6.61
CA TRP A 66 6.76 -1.25 6.57
C TRP A 66 7.45 -0.28 7.51
N THR A 67 6.93 0.93 7.63
CA THR A 67 7.46 1.97 8.53
C THR A 67 6.89 1.93 9.94
N ASN A 68 5.93 1.04 10.23
CA ASN A 68 5.28 0.96 11.52
C ASN A 68 6.21 0.34 12.57
N THR A 69 6.49 1.10 13.63
CA THR A 69 7.32 0.64 14.75
C THR A 69 6.60 -0.35 15.69
N GLY A 70 5.27 -0.42 15.60
CA GLY A 70 4.46 -1.28 16.45
C GLY A 70 4.20 -0.76 17.86
N ASP A 71 4.64 0.46 18.19
CA ASP A 71 4.59 1.02 19.55
C ASP A 71 3.18 1.08 20.15
N LYS A 72 2.15 1.24 19.30
CA LYS A 72 0.76 1.32 19.75
C LYS A 72 0.13 -0.02 20.12
N PHE A 73 0.63 -1.14 19.57
CA PHE A 73 -0.04 -2.43 19.64
C PHE A 73 0.85 -3.56 20.19
N ILE A 74 2.16 -3.35 20.24
CA ILE A 74 3.13 -4.35 20.66
C ILE A 74 3.94 -3.80 21.84
N TYR A 75 3.67 -4.31 23.05
CA TYR A 75 4.34 -3.86 24.27
C TYR A 75 5.70 -4.55 24.49
N THR A 76 5.88 -5.76 23.94
CA THR A 76 7.12 -6.54 24.06
C THR A 76 8.10 -6.13 22.97
N GLU A 77 9.25 -5.57 23.33
CA GLU A 77 10.25 -5.07 22.38
C GLU A 77 10.76 -6.16 21.41
N ALA A 78 10.97 -7.38 21.89
CA ALA A 78 11.41 -8.51 21.07
C ALA A 78 10.43 -8.91 19.94
N LYS A 79 9.18 -8.46 20.01
CA LYS A 79 8.13 -8.73 19.00
C LYS A 79 7.86 -7.55 18.08
N LYS A 80 8.53 -6.42 18.30
CA LYS A 80 8.44 -5.26 17.42
C LYS A 80 9.16 -5.50 16.11
N GLY A 81 8.68 -4.87 15.04
CA GLY A 81 9.19 -5.06 13.68
C GLY A 81 10.54 -4.42 13.42
N PHE A 82 11.06 -4.66 12.22
CA PHE A 82 12.35 -4.14 11.76
C PHE A 82 12.45 -2.61 11.85
N ALA A 83 11.37 -1.89 11.53
CA ALA A 83 11.31 -0.43 11.65
C ALA A 83 11.60 0.08 13.07
N TYR A 84 11.15 -0.64 14.09
CA TYR A 84 11.46 -0.32 15.49
C TYR A 84 12.96 -0.46 15.78
N MET A 85 13.57 -1.56 15.36
CA MET A 85 15.01 -1.78 15.55
C MET A 85 15.84 -0.69 14.88
N VAL A 86 15.49 -0.33 13.65
CA VAL A 86 16.17 0.77 12.93
C VAL A 86 16.01 2.09 13.66
N SER A 87 14.83 2.39 14.20
CA SER A 87 14.59 3.61 14.98
C SER A 87 15.41 3.67 16.27
N GLN A 88 15.60 2.54 16.95
CA GLN A 88 16.44 2.45 18.15
C GLN A 88 17.93 2.66 17.83
N LEU A 89 18.40 2.08 16.73
CA LEU A 89 19.78 2.29 16.26
C LEU A 89 20.00 3.76 15.88
N ALA A 90 19.08 4.37 15.13
CA ALA A 90 19.18 5.75 14.71
C ALA A 90 19.14 6.76 15.88
N ASN A 91 18.37 6.45 16.93
CA ASN A 91 18.23 7.30 18.11
C ASN A 91 19.35 7.09 19.16
N GLY A 92 20.34 6.25 18.90
CA GLY A 92 21.44 5.97 19.82
C GLY A 92 21.02 5.35 21.17
N LYS A 93 19.81 4.79 21.24
CA LYS A 93 19.25 4.21 22.48
C LYS A 93 19.81 2.80 22.78
N VAL A 94 20.61 2.25 21.90
CA VAL A 94 21.35 1.00 22.19
C VAL A 94 22.58 1.39 23.01
N ASN A 95 22.53 1.08 24.29
CA ASN A 95 23.46 1.52 25.34
C ASN A 95 24.93 1.53 24.92
N GLY A 96 25.55 2.71 24.99
CA GLY A 96 27.00 2.90 25.16
C GLY A 96 27.88 2.80 23.91
N MET A 97 27.35 2.67 22.71
CA MET A 97 28.17 2.34 21.51
C MET A 97 28.00 3.35 20.35
N GLY A 98 28.19 4.64 20.60
CA GLY A 98 27.89 5.73 19.66
C GLY A 98 28.40 5.54 18.21
N ALA A 99 29.70 5.67 17.97
CA ALA A 99 30.26 5.69 16.61
C ALA A 99 30.27 4.30 15.91
N SER A 100 30.41 3.23 16.68
CA SER A 100 30.52 1.85 16.14
C SER A 100 29.24 1.34 15.48
N TYR A 101 28.09 1.92 15.81
CA TYR A 101 26.80 1.54 15.23
C TYR A 101 26.37 2.40 14.03
N ALA A 102 27.09 3.45 13.70
CA ALA A 102 26.78 4.30 12.56
C ALA A 102 26.73 3.51 11.24
N GLY A 103 27.66 2.59 11.03
CA GLY A 103 27.65 1.72 9.85
C GLY A 103 26.47 0.76 9.80
N ILE A 104 26.10 0.17 10.95
CA ILE A 104 24.97 -0.76 11.06
C ILE A 104 23.65 -0.02 10.87
N SER A 105 23.50 1.17 11.45
CA SER A 105 22.31 1.99 11.26
C SER A 105 22.16 2.48 9.83
N ALA A 106 23.25 2.84 9.17
CA ALA A 106 23.25 3.21 7.76
C ALA A 106 22.85 2.02 6.86
N ALA A 107 23.40 0.83 7.09
CA ALA A 107 23.01 -0.38 6.36
C ALA A 107 21.53 -0.72 6.56
N ALA A 108 21.03 -0.64 7.79
CA ALA A 108 19.64 -0.87 8.11
C ALA A 108 18.71 0.16 7.44
N ALA A 109 19.11 1.44 7.38
CA ALA A 109 18.38 2.49 6.67
C ALA A 109 18.31 2.24 5.16
N VAL A 110 19.38 1.71 4.56
CA VAL A 110 19.37 1.31 3.14
C VAL A 110 18.33 0.21 2.89
N ILE A 111 18.24 -0.79 3.76
CA ILE A 111 17.23 -1.86 3.63
C ILE A 111 15.82 -1.28 3.79
N MET A 112 15.61 -0.38 4.78
CA MET A 112 14.33 0.29 4.97
C MET A 112 13.85 1.06 3.74
N PHE A 113 14.77 1.65 2.98
CA PHE A 113 14.48 2.37 1.75
C PHE A 113 14.34 1.44 0.55
N ALA A 114 15.21 0.43 0.42
CA ALA A 114 15.29 -0.44 -0.75
C ALA A 114 14.02 -1.28 -0.94
N VAL A 115 13.45 -1.82 0.15
CA VAL A 115 12.28 -2.72 0.05
C VAL A 115 11.04 -2.00 -0.50
N PRO A 116 10.60 -0.83 0.02
CA PRO A 116 9.49 -0.08 -0.58
C PRO A 116 9.79 0.37 -2.02
N LEU A 117 11.04 0.72 -2.32
CA LEU A 117 11.46 1.10 -3.68
C LEU A 117 11.29 -0.06 -4.65
N ILE A 118 11.74 -1.26 -4.30
CA ILE A 118 11.59 -2.46 -5.13
C ILE A 118 10.11 -2.78 -5.36
N VAL A 119 9.30 -2.75 -4.30
CA VAL A 119 7.85 -2.97 -4.41
C VAL A 119 7.21 -1.95 -5.35
N PHE A 120 7.58 -0.68 -5.22
CA PHE A 120 7.10 0.37 -6.11
C PHE A 120 7.51 0.12 -7.56
N LEU A 121 8.78 -0.21 -7.82
CA LEU A 121 9.29 -0.48 -9.18
C LEU A 121 8.59 -1.66 -9.85
N ILE A 122 8.26 -2.70 -9.10
CA ILE A 122 7.51 -3.85 -9.62
C ILE A 122 6.06 -3.45 -9.98
N MET A 123 5.45 -2.60 -9.16
CA MET A 123 4.03 -2.27 -9.27
C MET A 123 3.75 -1.02 -10.12
N GLN A 124 4.74 -0.17 -10.42
CA GLN A 124 4.58 1.10 -11.14
C GLN A 124 3.92 0.95 -12.52
N ASN A 125 4.19 -0.13 -13.25
CA ASN A 125 3.60 -0.37 -14.56
C ASN A 125 2.05 -0.45 -14.52
N ASN A 126 1.48 -0.90 -13.41
CA ASN A 126 0.03 -0.94 -13.21
C ASN A 126 -0.55 0.45 -12.85
N VAL A 127 0.26 1.34 -12.28
CA VAL A 127 -0.14 2.70 -11.92
C VAL A 127 -0.11 3.63 -13.14
N VAL A 128 0.93 3.52 -13.96
CA VAL A 128 1.10 4.36 -15.16
C VAL A 128 0.04 4.07 -16.23
N SER A 129 -0.37 2.81 -16.39
CA SER A 129 -1.40 2.43 -17.37
C SER A 129 -2.76 3.09 -17.13
N THR A 130 -3.05 3.54 -15.91
CA THR A 130 -4.29 4.26 -15.56
C THR A 130 -4.26 5.74 -15.88
N MET A 131 -3.09 6.37 -15.70
CA MET A 131 -2.97 7.80 -16.04
C MET A 131 -3.10 8.01 -17.55
N ALA A 132 -2.64 7.03 -18.35
CA ALA A 132 -2.79 7.09 -19.80
C ALA A 132 -4.24 6.96 -20.26
N THR A 133 -5.07 6.17 -19.57
CA THR A 133 -6.49 5.99 -19.91
C THR A 133 -7.39 7.12 -19.42
N SER A 134 -7.04 7.80 -18.32
CA SER A 134 -7.80 8.95 -17.82
C SER A 134 -7.48 10.25 -18.55
N GLY A 135 -6.29 10.38 -19.17
CA GLY A 135 -5.86 11.56 -19.93
C GLY A 135 -6.32 11.61 -21.39
N MET A 136 -6.97 10.57 -21.91
CA MET A 136 -7.48 10.51 -23.29
C MET A 136 -8.97 10.82 -23.42
N LYS A 137 -9.58 11.46 -22.41
CA LYS A 137 -10.97 11.97 -22.46
C LYS A 137 -10.97 13.48 -22.53
N GLU A 138 -10.36 14.03 -23.59
CA GLU A 138 -10.71 15.33 -24.15
C GLU A 138 -10.97 15.19 -25.66
#